data_8055645b0efbd1601fd359f6edc65c10
#
_entry.id   8055645b0efbd1601fd359f6edc65c10
#
_cell.length_a   1.000
_cell.length_b   1.000
_cell.length_c   1.000
_cell.angle_alpha   90.00
_cell.angle_beta   90.00
_cell.angle_gamma   90.00
#
_symmetry.space_group_name_H-M   'P 1'
#
loop_
_entity.id
_entity.type
_entity.pdbx_description
1 polymer ?
#
loop_
_entity_poly.entity_id
_entity_poly.type
_entity_poly.pdbx_seq_one_letter_code
_entity_poly.pdbx_strand_id
1 'polypeptide(L)'
;EPNIKTIHFVAPQVWVWREHRVKQLKSFLDHILLLFPFEKRYFDKEGIQSTFTGHPLLEDQGRSKVDISQIIKENKKIFSIYPGSRLSEINVLIPILFKFIKKMNEKYKDLFFVFHSTAEHVHLIQNLLLKEGFKNCGAIADEKLKSHILKSSMFAVAKSGTISLEICNSKIPSIIIYKMGTIN
;
A
#
# COMPACT_ATOMS: atom_id res chain seq x y z
N GLU A 1 -10.29 14.88 34.01
CA GLU A 1 -9.39 15.83 34.71
C GLU A 1 -9.18 17.04 33.79
N PRO A 2 -9.45 18.29 34.26
CA PRO A 2 -9.51 19.46 33.39
C PRO A 2 -8.17 19.97 32.85
N ASN A 3 -7.05 19.39 33.24
CA ASN A 3 -5.70 19.83 32.85
C ASN A 3 -4.94 18.87 31.92
N ILE A 4 -5.56 17.77 31.48
CA ILE A 4 -4.93 16.83 30.55
C ILE A 4 -5.17 17.31 29.13
N LYS A 5 -4.10 17.56 28.37
CA LYS A 5 -4.16 17.91 26.96
C LYS A 5 -4.28 16.64 26.11
N THR A 6 -5.26 16.67 25.19
CA THR A 6 -5.51 15.57 24.25
C THR A 6 -4.95 15.91 22.88
N ILE A 7 -4.02 15.08 22.42
CA ILE A 7 -3.42 15.18 21.08
C ILE A 7 -3.74 13.92 20.31
N HIS A 8 -4.31 14.08 19.11
CA HIS A 8 -4.61 12.97 18.21
C HIS A 8 -3.64 12.94 17.05
N PHE A 9 -3.06 11.78 16.78
CA PHE A 9 -2.21 11.56 15.62
C PHE A 9 -2.98 10.78 14.55
N VAL A 10 -2.92 11.22 13.32
CA VAL A 10 -3.67 10.76 12.14
C VAL A 10 -5.13 11.22 12.12
N ALA A 11 -5.42 12.17 11.27
CA ALA A 11 -6.78 12.66 11.09
C ALA A 11 -7.73 11.56 10.59
N PRO A 12 -8.97 11.48 11.13
CA PRO A 12 -9.99 10.67 10.50
C PRO A 12 -10.32 11.21 9.11
N GLN A 13 -10.72 10.34 8.19
CA GLN A 13 -11.08 10.72 6.82
C GLN A 13 -12.39 11.55 6.81
N VAL A 14 -12.27 12.85 7.05
CA VAL A 14 -13.40 13.76 7.11
C VAL A 14 -13.74 14.41 5.76
N TRP A 15 -12.81 14.40 4.82
CA TRP A 15 -12.89 15.10 3.53
C TRP A 15 -13.75 14.41 2.46
N VAL A 16 -14.17 13.17 2.66
CA VAL A 16 -14.97 12.44 1.67
C VAL A 16 -16.46 12.70 1.85
N TRP A 17 -16.99 12.56 3.08
CA TRP A 17 -18.44 12.69 3.35
C TRP A 17 -18.80 12.93 4.83
N ARG A 18 -17.82 13.15 5.70
CA ARG A 18 -18.02 13.17 7.16
C ARG A 18 -17.45 14.41 7.84
N GLU A 19 -17.53 15.58 7.17
CA GLU A 19 -17.04 16.84 7.75
C GLU A 19 -17.66 17.12 9.14
N HIS A 20 -18.94 16.75 9.36
CA HIS A 20 -19.59 16.91 10.66
C HIS A 20 -18.87 16.23 11.83
N ARG A 21 -18.04 15.22 11.59
CA ARG A 21 -17.24 14.57 12.63
C ARG A 21 -16.18 15.48 13.22
N VAL A 22 -15.71 16.47 12.48
CA VAL A 22 -14.73 17.44 13.00
C VAL A 22 -15.30 18.19 14.18
N LYS A 23 -16.59 18.58 14.11
CA LYS A 23 -17.28 19.25 15.24
C LYS A 23 -17.32 18.39 16.50
N GLN A 24 -17.51 17.07 16.36
CA GLN A 24 -17.49 16.15 17.50
C GLN A 24 -16.10 16.06 18.13
N LEU A 25 -15.04 16.08 17.33
CA LEU A 25 -13.66 16.03 17.82
C LEU A 25 -13.33 17.28 18.68
N LYS A 26 -13.87 18.44 18.32
CA LYS A 26 -13.64 19.70 19.03
C LYS A 26 -14.02 19.64 20.52
N SER A 27 -14.98 18.80 20.90
CA SER A 27 -15.45 18.71 22.29
C SER A 27 -14.43 18.07 23.25
N PHE A 28 -13.43 17.34 22.74
CA PHE A 28 -12.48 16.62 23.57
C PHE A 28 -11.03 16.67 23.06
N LEU A 29 -10.79 17.31 21.91
CA LEU A 29 -9.47 17.31 21.26
C LEU A 29 -8.87 18.72 21.31
N ASP A 30 -7.70 18.84 21.91
CA ASP A 30 -6.95 20.11 21.95
C ASP A 30 -6.11 20.31 20.69
N HIS A 31 -5.52 19.25 20.13
CA HIS A 31 -4.61 19.35 18.99
C HIS A 31 -4.66 18.11 18.12
N ILE A 32 -4.46 18.28 16.81
CA ILE A 32 -4.38 17.17 15.86
C ILE A 32 -3.12 17.25 15.00
N LEU A 33 -2.42 16.11 14.85
CA LEU A 33 -1.26 15.95 13.99
C LEU A 33 -1.72 15.33 12.67
N LEU A 34 -1.46 16.03 11.57
CA LEU A 34 -1.97 15.73 10.23
C LEU A 34 -0.92 15.06 9.36
N LEU A 35 -1.33 14.09 8.56
CA LEU A 35 -0.46 13.40 7.61
C LEU A 35 -0.35 14.13 6.27
N PHE A 36 -1.37 14.91 5.90
CA PHE A 36 -1.41 15.61 4.60
C PHE A 36 -1.74 17.10 4.77
N PRO A 37 -1.09 17.99 3.99
CA PRO A 37 -1.31 19.44 4.10
C PRO A 37 -2.76 19.87 3.85
N PHE A 38 -3.47 19.16 2.95
CA PHE A 38 -4.84 19.50 2.58
C PHE A 38 -5.86 19.26 3.70
N GLU A 39 -5.52 18.42 4.70
CA GLU A 39 -6.39 18.10 5.83
C GLU A 39 -6.59 19.33 6.73
N LYS A 40 -5.59 20.20 6.82
CA LYS A 40 -5.57 21.37 7.74
C LYS A 40 -6.82 22.22 7.61
N ARG A 41 -7.28 22.49 6.41
CA ARG A 41 -8.47 23.34 6.13
C ARG A 41 -9.75 22.88 6.84
N TYR A 42 -9.92 21.57 7.05
CA TYR A 42 -11.10 20.99 7.68
C TYR A 42 -11.11 21.23 9.20
N PHE A 43 -9.94 21.20 9.82
CA PHE A 43 -9.76 21.41 11.25
C PHE A 43 -9.73 22.90 11.61
N ASP A 44 -9.05 23.72 10.81
CA ASP A 44 -9.00 25.18 10.95
C ASP A 44 -10.42 25.79 10.88
N LYS A 45 -11.27 25.31 9.96
CA LYS A 45 -12.67 25.74 9.81
C LYS A 45 -13.48 25.59 11.10
N GLU A 46 -13.21 24.56 11.88
CA GLU A 46 -13.87 24.28 13.14
C GLU A 46 -13.09 24.79 14.36
N GLY A 47 -11.95 25.44 14.15
CA GLY A 47 -11.12 26.03 15.21
C GLY A 47 -10.37 25.00 16.06
N ILE A 48 -10.05 23.82 15.50
CA ILE A 48 -9.19 22.83 16.13
C ILE A 48 -7.74 23.13 15.74
N GLN A 49 -6.86 23.26 16.73
CA GLN A 49 -5.42 23.44 16.50
C GLN A 49 -4.85 22.23 15.76
N SER A 50 -4.11 22.47 14.68
CA SER A 50 -3.57 21.39 13.86
C SER A 50 -2.14 21.66 13.38
N THR A 51 -1.32 20.60 13.33
CA THR A 51 0.05 20.65 12.80
C THR A 51 0.24 19.57 11.75
N PHE A 52 0.73 19.96 10.59
CA PHE A 52 1.17 19.01 9.56
C PHE A 52 2.51 18.42 9.97
N THR A 53 2.57 17.10 10.14
CA THR A 53 3.76 16.35 10.55
C THR A 53 4.35 15.52 9.40
N GLY A 54 3.63 15.33 8.31
CA GLY A 54 4.00 14.40 7.25
C GLY A 54 3.55 12.97 7.52
N HIS A 55 3.71 12.13 6.50
CA HIS A 55 3.31 10.73 6.57
C HIS A 55 4.55 9.85 6.83
N PRO A 56 4.60 9.04 7.91
CA PRO A 56 5.78 8.24 8.27
C PRO A 56 6.26 7.29 7.16
N LEU A 57 5.35 6.77 6.33
CA LEU A 57 5.72 5.93 5.18
C LEU A 57 6.49 6.67 4.07
N LEU A 58 6.53 8.00 4.12
CA LEU A 58 7.25 8.82 3.14
C LEU A 58 8.66 9.19 3.63
N GLU A 59 9.01 8.85 4.85
CA GLU A 59 10.36 9.01 5.37
C GLU A 59 11.30 8.04 4.64
N ASP A 60 12.48 8.55 4.25
CA ASP A 60 13.47 7.74 3.55
C ASP A 60 14.09 6.73 4.52
N GLN A 61 13.70 5.47 4.41
CA GLN A 61 14.16 4.37 5.27
C GLN A 61 15.61 3.92 4.98
N GLY A 62 16.40 4.79 4.36
CA GLY A 62 17.82 4.54 4.09
C GLY A 62 18.05 3.58 2.91
N ARG A 63 19.23 3.72 2.29
CA ARG A 63 19.66 2.90 1.14
C ARG A 63 20.43 1.68 1.61
N SER A 64 19.80 0.72 2.28
CA SER A 64 20.44 -0.58 2.44
C SER A 64 20.38 -1.34 1.11
N LYS A 65 21.55 -1.70 0.58
CA LYS A 65 21.60 -2.63 -0.55
C LYS A 65 21.17 -4.01 -0.06
N VAL A 66 20.05 -4.49 -0.56
CA VAL A 66 19.55 -5.85 -0.30
C VAL A 66 19.80 -6.66 -1.56
N ASP A 67 20.42 -7.82 -1.41
CA ASP A 67 20.62 -8.74 -2.54
C ASP A 67 19.29 -9.41 -2.90
N ILE A 68 18.78 -9.10 -4.10
CA ILE A 68 17.53 -9.67 -4.64
C ILE A 68 17.78 -10.81 -5.62
N SER A 69 19.06 -11.16 -5.89
CA SER A 69 19.41 -12.18 -6.88
C SER A 69 18.85 -13.56 -6.56
N GLN A 70 18.65 -13.86 -5.28
CA GLN A 70 18.03 -15.12 -4.83
C GLN A 70 16.55 -15.24 -5.21
N ILE A 71 15.87 -14.12 -5.46
CA ILE A 71 14.43 -14.08 -5.78
C ILE A 71 14.22 -13.84 -7.26
N ILE A 72 15.05 -12.99 -7.86
CA ILE A 72 14.86 -12.52 -9.22
C ILE A 72 16.12 -12.84 -10.02
N LYS A 73 15.96 -13.64 -11.06
CA LYS A 73 17.07 -13.94 -12.00
C LYS A 73 17.49 -12.65 -12.72
N GLU A 74 18.79 -12.54 -12.99
CA GLU A 74 19.37 -11.42 -13.73
C GLU A 74 18.62 -11.15 -15.06
N ASN A 75 18.59 -9.87 -15.45
CA ASN A 75 17.97 -9.39 -16.70
C ASN A 75 16.43 -9.51 -16.78
N LYS A 76 15.72 -9.61 -15.65
CA LYS A 76 14.26 -9.55 -15.63
C LYS A 76 13.76 -8.16 -15.26
N LYS A 77 12.70 -7.71 -15.94
CA LYS A 77 11.95 -6.52 -15.58
C LYS A 77 10.94 -6.86 -14.51
N ILE A 78 11.01 -6.17 -13.39
CA ILE A 78 10.21 -6.48 -12.21
C ILE A 78 8.87 -5.76 -12.28
N PHE A 79 7.79 -6.49 -12.02
CA PHE A 79 6.46 -5.98 -11.74
C PHE A 79 6.10 -6.27 -10.30
N SER A 80 5.96 -5.23 -9.48
CA SER A 80 5.50 -5.36 -8.10
C SER A 80 3.98 -5.46 -8.04
N ILE A 81 3.46 -6.46 -7.35
CA ILE A 81 2.03 -6.74 -7.21
C ILE A 81 1.63 -6.72 -5.75
N TYR A 82 0.65 -5.90 -5.41
CA TYR A 82 0.11 -5.73 -4.07
C TYR A 82 -1.37 -6.14 -4.05
N PRO A 83 -1.71 -7.40 -3.74
CA PRO A 83 -3.09 -7.91 -3.80
C PRO A 83 -3.96 -7.47 -2.63
N GLY A 84 -3.40 -6.74 -1.67
CA GLY A 84 -4.03 -6.35 -0.43
C GLY A 84 -3.45 -7.09 0.78
N SER A 85 -3.85 -6.65 1.98
CA SER A 85 -3.39 -7.20 3.26
C SER A 85 -4.39 -8.14 3.93
N ARG A 86 -5.67 -8.11 3.52
CA ARG A 86 -6.73 -8.94 4.07
C ARG A 86 -7.03 -10.13 3.17
N LEU A 87 -7.31 -11.29 3.77
CA LEU A 87 -7.64 -12.51 3.04
C LEU A 87 -8.80 -12.32 2.04
N SER A 88 -9.84 -11.56 2.43
CA SER A 88 -10.97 -11.24 1.56
C SER A 88 -10.56 -10.45 0.30
N GLU A 89 -9.61 -9.52 0.42
CA GLU A 89 -9.07 -8.75 -0.70
C GLU A 89 -8.25 -9.65 -1.63
N ILE A 90 -7.36 -10.46 -1.06
CA ILE A 90 -6.50 -11.41 -1.76
C ILE A 90 -7.36 -12.39 -2.58
N ASN A 91 -8.36 -13.01 -1.97
CA ASN A 91 -9.24 -13.97 -2.64
C ASN A 91 -9.99 -13.38 -3.85
N VAL A 92 -10.38 -12.10 -3.76
CA VAL A 92 -11.07 -11.40 -4.86
C VAL A 92 -10.12 -10.98 -5.97
N LEU A 93 -8.89 -10.56 -5.63
CA LEU A 93 -7.95 -9.99 -6.60
C LEU A 93 -7.03 -11.02 -7.25
N ILE A 94 -6.65 -12.09 -6.57
CA ILE A 94 -5.74 -13.11 -7.11
C ILE A 94 -6.21 -13.68 -8.46
N PRO A 95 -7.47 -14.06 -8.67
CA PRO A 95 -7.91 -14.56 -9.98
C PRO A 95 -7.76 -13.53 -11.10
N ILE A 96 -7.95 -12.25 -10.80
CA ILE A 96 -7.80 -11.15 -11.75
C ILE A 96 -6.33 -10.95 -12.09
N LEU A 97 -5.47 -10.94 -11.07
CA LEU A 97 -4.03 -10.78 -11.22
C LEU A 97 -3.40 -11.96 -11.99
N PHE A 98 -3.88 -13.18 -11.77
CA PHE A 98 -3.42 -14.33 -12.53
C PHE A 98 -3.79 -14.24 -14.02
N LYS A 99 -5.01 -13.79 -14.34
CA LYS A 99 -5.42 -13.52 -15.73
C LYS A 99 -4.54 -12.43 -16.36
N PHE A 100 -4.24 -11.38 -15.61
CA PHE A 100 -3.32 -10.32 -16.05
C PHE A 100 -1.93 -10.88 -16.36
N ILE A 101 -1.34 -11.66 -15.45
CA ILE A 101 -0.01 -12.27 -15.63
C ILE A 101 0.02 -13.18 -16.85
N LYS A 102 -1.01 -14.04 -17.05
CA LYS A 102 -1.11 -14.91 -18.23
C LYS A 102 -1.07 -14.09 -19.53
N LYS A 103 -1.87 -13.01 -19.62
CA LYS A 103 -1.86 -12.12 -20.79
C LYS A 103 -0.52 -11.40 -20.99
N MET A 104 0.13 -10.97 -19.91
CA MET A 104 1.45 -10.33 -20.00
C MET A 104 2.50 -11.34 -20.50
N ASN A 105 2.47 -12.59 -20.04
CA ASN A 105 3.38 -13.65 -20.44
C ASN A 105 3.24 -14.09 -21.90
N GLU A 106 2.08 -13.87 -22.52
CA GLU A 106 1.90 -14.08 -23.96
C GLU A 106 2.77 -13.12 -24.78
N LYS A 107 2.88 -11.85 -24.33
CA LYS A 107 3.56 -10.77 -25.07
C LYS A 107 5.01 -10.56 -24.64
N TYR A 108 5.35 -10.76 -23.36
CA TYR A 108 6.63 -10.41 -22.78
C TYR A 108 7.24 -11.59 -22.03
N LYS A 109 8.47 -11.96 -22.39
CA LYS A 109 9.18 -13.14 -21.80
C LYS A 109 10.21 -12.74 -20.75
N ASP A 110 10.48 -11.46 -20.61
CA ASP A 110 11.50 -10.90 -19.72
C ASP A 110 10.91 -10.32 -18.41
N LEU A 111 9.62 -10.57 -18.12
CA LEU A 111 8.97 -10.09 -16.91
C LEU A 111 9.12 -11.06 -15.73
N PHE A 112 9.24 -10.51 -14.54
CA PHE A 112 9.13 -11.23 -13.27
C PHE A 112 8.14 -10.50 -12.35
N PHE A 113 7.18 -11.22 -11.79
CA PHE A 113 6.12 -10.66 -10.96
C PHE A 113 6.38 -11.00 -9.49
N VAL A 114 6.51 -9.98 -8.65
CA VAL A 114 6.72 -10.14 -7.22
C VAL A 114 5.46 -9.71 -6.46
N PHE A 115 4.82 -10.67 -5.82
CA PHE A 115 3.70 -10.42 -4.92
C PHE A 115 4.20 -9.98 -3.56
N HIS A 116 3.84 -8.79 -3.16
CA HIS A 116 4.10 -8.26 -1.83
C HIS A 116 2.93 -8.58 -0.91
N SER A 117 3.19 -9.26 0.19
CA SER A 117 2.16 -9.75 1.10
C SER A 117 2.55 -9.50 2.56
N THR A 118 1.66 -9.88 3.48
CA THR A 118 1.95 -9.99 4.90
C THR A 118 2.57 -11.36 5.22
N ALA A 119 3.24 -11.47 6.37
CA ALA A 119 3.78 -12.76 6.84
C ALA A 119 2.69 -13.83 6.95
N GLU A 120 1.46 -13.43 7.31
CA GLU A 120 0.30 -14.32 7.43
C GLU A 120 -0.13 -14.95 6.10
N HIS A 121 -0.02 -14.20 4.99
CA HIS A 121 -0.61 -14.61 3.72
C HIS A 121 0.42 -14.95 2.62
N VAL A 122 1.71 -14.76 2.86
CA VAL A 122 2.75 -15.01 1.84
C VAL A 122 2.78 -16.47 1.40
N HIS A 123 2.67 -17.41 2.31
CA HIS A 123 2.64 -18.84 2.00
C HIS A 123 1.41 -19.25 1.19
N LEU A 124 0.25 -18.66 1.48
CA LEU A 124 -0.95 -18.88 0.68
C LEU A 124 -0.72 -18.46 -0.76
N ILE A 125 -0.18 -17.26 -0.98
CA ILE A 125 0.10 -16.74 -2.33
C ILE A 125 1.14 -17.62 -3.03
N GLN A 126 2.21 -18.02 -2.36
CA GLN A 126 3.23 -18.93 -2.91
C GLN A 126 2.61 -20.24 -3.40
N ASN A 127 1.77 -20.87 -2.59
CA ASN A 127 1.07 -22.10 -2.95
C ASN A 127 0.14 -21.93 -4.16
N LEU A 128 -0.58 -20.80 -4.23
CA LEU A 128 -1.44 -20.48 -5.37
C LEU A 128 -0.62 -20.28 -6.66
N LEU A 129 0.51 -19.57 -6.58
CA LEU A 129 1.42 -19.39 -7.73
C LEU A 129 1.98 -20.71 -8.24
N LEU A 130 2.38 -21.63 -7.33
CA LEU A 130 2.86 -22.96 -7.66
C LEU A 130 1.78 -23.81 -8.32
N LYS A 131 0.55 -23.79 -7.76
CA LYS A 131 -0.59 -24.53 -8.32
C LYS A 131 -0.94 -24.09 -9.74
N GLU A 132 -0.81 -22.79 -10.04
CA GLU A 132 -1.03 -22.24 -11.39
C GLU A 132 0.16 -22.44 -12.34
N GLY A 133 1.29 -22.95 -11.85
CA GLY A 133 2.48 -23.24 -12.66
C GLY A 133 3.28 -22.01 -13.11
N PHE A 134 3.15 -20.87 -12.44
CA PHE A 134 3.93 -19.67 -12.76
C PHE A 134 5.41 -19.84 -12.39
N LYS A 135 6.30 -19.79 -13.40
CA LYS A 135 7.75 -19.90 -13.22
C LYS A 135 8.47 -18.56 -13.04
N ASN A 136 7.79 -17.47 -13.35
CA ASN A 136 8.31 -16.10 -13.30
C ASN A 136 7.54 -15.24 -12.26
N CYS A 137 7.12 -15.87 -11.20
CA CYS A 137 6.43 -15.20 -10.08
C CYS A 137 7.06 -15.61 -8.75
N GLY A 138 7.04 -14.70 -7.80
CA GLY A 138 7.42 -14.95 -6.41
C GLY A 138 6.54 -14.17 -5.45
N ALA A 139 6.53 -14.54 -4.17
CA ALA A 139 5.85 -13.79 -3.12
C ALA A 139 6.79 -13.56 -1.93
N ILE A 140 6.72 -12.37 -1.36
CA ILE A 140 7.57 -11.91 -0.26
C ILE A 140 6.75 -11.22 0.82
N ALA A 141 7.26 -11.25 2.06
CA ALA A 141 6.67 -10.58 3.22
C ALA A 141 7.66 -9.67 3.97
N ASP A 142 8.97 -9.79 3.70
CA ASP A 142 10.00 -8.96 4.35
C ASP A 142 9.89 -7.50 3.89
N GLU A 143 9.74 -6.56 4.85
CA GLU A 143 9.49 -5.16 4.57
C GLU A 143 10.67 -4.45 3.90
N LYS A 144 11.91 -4.78 4.28
CA LYS A 144 13.11 -4.18 3.67
C LYS A 144 13.24 -4.62 2.22
N LEU A 145 13.00 -5.90 1.98
CA LEU A 145 13.03 -6.50 0.66
C LEU A 145 11.91 -5.93 -0.24
N LYS A 146 10.70 -5.74 0.31
CA LYS A 146 9.56 -5.13 -0.37
C LYS A 146 9.90 -3.73 -0.87
N SER A 147 10.47 -2.88 -0.01
CA SER A 147 10.86 -1.52 -0.38
C SER A 147 11.94 -1.52 -1.47
N HIS A 148 12.94 -2.40 -1.36
CA HIS A 148 14.02 -2.49 -2.36
C HIS A 148 13.51 -2.96 -3.71
N ILE A 149 12.67 -4.01 -3.74
CA ILE A 149 12.07 -4.54 -4.98
C ILE A 149 11.15 -3.50 -5.61
N LEU A 150 10.33 -2.78 -4.82
CA LEU A 150 9.49 -1.72 -5.35
C LEU A 150 10.32 -0.65 -6.07
N LYS A 151 11.38 -0.14 -5.43
CA LYS A 151 12.28 0.85 -6.03
C LYS A 151 12.97 0.36 -7.31
N SER A 152 13.16 -0.95 -7.47
CA SER A 152 13.74 -1.60 -8.64
C SER A 152 12.71 -2.03 -9.69
N SER A 153 11.42 -1.83 -9.41
CA SER A 153 10.34 -2.25 -10.30
C SER A 153 10.15 -1.30 -11.46
N MET A 154 9.87 -1.85 -12.63
CA MET A 154 9.47 -1.09 -13.81
C MET A 154 8.02 -0.61 -13.70
N PHE A 155 7.18 -1.38 -13.00
CA PHE A 155 5.75 -1.11 -12.88
C PHE A 155 5.17 -1.73 -11.61
N ALA A 156 4.07 -1.16 -11.10
CA ALA A 156 3.35 -1.72 -9.98
C ALA A 156 1.86 -1.86 -10.25
N VAL A 157 1.26 -2.94 -9.75
CA VAL A 157 -0.19 -3.13 -9.69
C VAL A 157 -0.58 -3.29 -8.23
N ALA A 158 -1.41 -2.41 -7.71
CA ALA A 158 -1.71 -2.39 -6.29
C ALA A 158 -3.21 -2.25 -6.01
N LYS A 159 -3.67 -2.98 -5.01
CA LYS A 159 -4.97 -2.73 -4.39
C LYS A 159 -4.94 -1.35 -3.73
N SER A 160 -6.00 -0.58 -3.93
CA SER A 160 -6.16 0.73 -3.30
C SER A 160 -5.97 0.66 -1.77
N GLY A 161 -5.07 1.48 -1.23
CA GLY A 161 -4.71 1.52 0.19
C GLY A 161 -3.45 2.36 0.42
N THR A 162 -2.87 2.28 1.61
CA THR A 162 -1.65 3.03 2.01
C THR A 162 -0.45 2.76 1.12
N ILE A 163 -0.35 1.56 0.53
CA ILE A 163 0.72 1.21 -0.41
C ILE A 163 0.80 2.16 -1.62
N SER A 164 -0.31 2.79 -2.01
CA SER A 164 -0.33 3.77 -3.09
C SER A 164 0.60 4.95 -2.81
N LEU A 165 0.77 5.35 -1.55
CA LEU A 165 1.68 6.42 -1.15
C LEU A 165 3.14 6.01 -1.32
N GLU A 166 3.49 4.78 -0.93
CA GLU A 166 4.85 4.25 -1.09
C GLU A 166 5.23 4.13 -2.58
N ILE A 167 4.29 3.68 -3.41
CA ILE A 167 4.46 3.59 -4.87
C ILE A 167 4.68 4.99 -5.47
N CYS A 168 3.85 5.97 -5.09
CA CYS A 168 4.00 7.35 -5.54
C CYS A 168 5.33 7.95 -5.10
N ASN A 169 5.74 7.72 -3.84
CA ASN A 169 7.03 8.19 -3.32
C ASN A 169 8.21 7.55 -4.06
N SER A 170 8.07 6.28 -4.45
CA SER A 170 9.08 5.57 -5.24
C SER A 170 9.10 5.97 -6.72
N LYS A 171 8.16 6.82 -7.17
CA LYS A 171 8.01 7.31 -8.56
C LYS A 171 7.86 6.18 -9.58
N ILE A 172 7.26 5.06 -9.18
CA ILE A 172 7.04 3.90 -10.05
C ILE A 172 5.70 4.04 -10.77
N PRO A 173 5.64 3.93 -12.10
CA PRO A 173 4.38 3.86 -12.85
C PRO A 173 3.49 2.75 -12.31
N SER A 174 2.20 3.03 -12.11
CA SER A 174 1.35 2.04 -11.45
C SER A 174 -0.12 2.09 -11.88
N ILE A 175 -0.80 0.97 -11.69
CA ILE A 175 -2.25 0.88 -11.73
C ILE A 175 -2.77 0.55 -10.34
N ILE A 176 -3.66 1.39 -9.84
CA ILE A 176 -4.36 1.15 -8.58
C ILE A 176 -5.71 0.50 -8.90
N ILE A 177 -5.93 -0.67 -8.36
CA ILE A 177 -7.13 -1.46 -8.57
C ILE A 177 -7.98 -1.54 -7.30
N TYR A 178 -9.28 -1.61 -7.48
CA TYR A 178 -10.23 -1.81 -6.41
C TYR A 178 -11.39 -2.69 -6.88
N LYS A 179 -11.72 -3.70 -6.08
CA LYS A 179 -12.89 -4.52 -6.32
C LYS A 179 -13.56 -4.82 -4.97
N MET A 180 -14.84 -4.50 -4.88
CA MET A 180 -15.67 -4.94 -3.75
C MET A 180 -16.07 -6.39 -3.95
N GLY A 181 -16.10 -7.17 -2.86
CA GLY A 181 -16.84 -8.42 -2.85
C GLY A 181 -18.33 -8.12 -3.05
N THR A 182 -19.05 -9.02 -3.68
CA THR A 182 -20.51 -8.95 -3.75
C THR A 182 -21.03 -9.01 -2.31
N ILE A 183 -21.71 -7.95 -1.87
CA ILE A 183 -22.48 -8.00 -0.62
C ILE A 183 -23.70 -8.84 -0.94
N ASN A 184 -23.75 -10.04 -0.36
CA ASN A 184 -24.97 -10.84 -0.33
C ASN A 184 -25.89 -10.33 0.77
#